data_aea9a091aff3b2f859ce9dc58485b88f
#
_entry.id   aea9a091aff3b2f859ce9dc58485b88f
#
_cell.length_a   1.000
_cell.length_b   1.000
_cell.length_c   1.000
_cell.angle_alpha   90.00
_cell.angle_beta   90.00
_cell.angle_gamma   90.00
#
_symmetry.space_group_name_H-M   'P 1'
#
loop_
_entity.id
_entity.type
_entity.pdbx_description
1 polymer ?
#
loop_
_entity_poly.entity_id
_entity_poly.type
_entity_poly.pdbx_seq_one_letter_code
_entity_poly.pdbx_strand_id
1 'polypeptide(L)'
;MTLLIDTGVVEAPDRVEFWAQSSHDVYHPLGIEADQTERFSARMWGDWMSGVGFFRIAAESNTMSRRRADIAAGDPECLHFSVLLRGVLDGAQENRTVVLRPGDMTGYDTSQPAMFHAPEPFDVLIVKVPKVALGKHASTLSRLTAVRIAGDRGLPRLAARFFCGAAAGLADGTIARNDTELAEHVIDLIRRLYVDLGASSQPARPHSRAELLLRAQDYIEATLSDPGLNPEQIARACFISTRYLHRVFEQQGLSVCNSIRTARLDRCRHDLLSPAMSDQPISAIAARWGLPNQAHFSRLFRSAYGCSAREFRRNAMRWEPTLP
;
A
#
# COMPACT_ATOMS: atom_id res chain seq x y z
N MET A 1 -2.64 10.85 21.87
CA MET A 1 -3.30 11.08 20.56
C MET A 1 -4.46 12.03 20.74
N THR A 2 -4.59 13.00 19.85
CA THR A 2 -5.65 14.01 19.87
C THR A 2 -6.94 13.42 19.29
N LEU A 3 -8.09 13.72 19.88
CA LEU A 3 -9.39 13.38 19.26
C LEU A 3 -9.55 14.24 18.01
N LEU A 4 -9.70 13.60 16.86
CA LEU A 4 -9.82 14.26 15.55
C LEU A 4 -11.27 14.30 15.07
N ILE A 5 -12.01 13.22 15.27
CA ILE A 5 -13.40 13.06 14.81
C ILE A 5 -14.21 12.38 15.93
N ASP A 6 -15.40 12.91 16.21
CA ASP A 6 -16.42 12.28 17.06
C ASP A 6 -17.79 12.50 16.42
N THR A 7 -18.44 11.45 15.98
CA THR A 7 -19.77 11.53 15.39
C THR A 7 -20.85 11.93 16.39
N GLY A 8 -20.54 11.91 17.68
CA GLY A 8 -21.48 12.37 18.73
C GLY A 8 -21.80 13.88 18.69
N VAL A 9 -21.07 14.66 17.86
CA VAL A 9 -21.31 16.11 17.69
C VAL A 9 -22.41 16.41 16.68
N VAL A 10 -22.91 15.41 15.95
CA VAL A 10 -24.01 15.55 14.98
C VAL A 10 -25.16 14.60 15.30
N GLU A 11 -26.36 14.91 14.76
CA GLU A 11 -27.55 14.09 14.92
C GLU A 11 -27.37 12.70 14.29
N ALA A 12 -28.09 11.72 14.82
CA ALA A 12 -27.91 10.31 14.42
C ALA A 12 -28.00 10.05 12.90
N PRO A 13 -28.96 10.64 12.16
CA PRO A 13 -29.05 10.42 10.71
C PRO A 13 -27.83 10.87 9.92
N ASP A 14 -27.13 11.90 10.39
CA ASP A 14 -26.03 12.55 9.66
C ASP A 14 -24.65 11.96 10.00
N ARG A 15 -24.58 11.04 10.96
CA ARG A 15 -23.30 10.54 11.50
C ARG A 15 -22.47 9.79 10.49
N VAL A 16 -23.08 9.00 9.63
CA VAL A 16 -22.35 8.22 8.61
C VAL A 16 -21.73 9.15 7.56
N GLU A 17 -22.50 10.13 7.09
CA GLU A 17 -22.01 11.10 6.12
C GLU A 17 -20.93 11.99 6.73
N PHE A 18 -21.15 12.50 7.94
CA PHE A 18 -20.15 13.26 8.71
C PHE A 18 -18.86 12.47 8.91
N TRP A 19 -18.97 11.17 9.27
CA TRP A 19 -17.83 10.31 9.44
C TRP A 19 -17.05 10.11 8.14
N ALA A 20 -17.74 9.84 7.03
CA ALA A 20 -17.13 9.65 5.72
C ALA A 20 -16.41 10.93 5.26
N GLN A 21 -17.04 12.09 5.35
CA GLN A 21 -16.45 13.37 4.96
C GLN A 21 -15.26 13.76 5.84
N SER A 22 -15.41 13.67 7.17
CA SER A 22 -14.33 14.01 8.11
C SER A 22 -13.14 13.05 7.98
N SER A 23 -13.40 11.77 7.72
CA SER A 23 -12.35 10.77 7.48
C SER A 23 -11.60 11.05 6.17
N HIS A 24 -12.28 11.55 5.13
CA HIS A 24 -11.64 11.99 3.90
C HIS A 24 -10.60 13.08 4.18
N ASP A 25 -10.98 14.11 4.94
CA ASP A 25 -10.15 15.29 5.16
C ASP A 25 -8.96 15.02 6.09
N VAL A 26 -9.15 14.18 7.11
CA VAL A 26 -8.16 13.92 8.18
C VAL A 26 -7.26 12.72 7.87
N TYR A 27 -7.79 11.71 7.22
CA TYR A 27 -7.15 10.41 7.07
C TYR A 27 -6.85 10.07 5.62
N HIS A 28 -7.85 9.77 4.81
CA HIS A 28 -7.86 9.66 3.35
C HIS A 28 -9.27 9.26 2.85
N PRO A 29 -9.57 9.47 1.56
CA PRO A 29 -10.87 9.13 1.00
C PRO A 29 -11.23 7.65 1.16
N LEU A 30 -12.39 7.37 1.76
CA LEU A 30 -12.99 6.04 1.93
C LEU A 30 -14.50 6.12 1.74
N GLY A 31 -15.08 5.12 1.08
CA GLY A 31 -16.53 4.89 1.14
C GLY A 31 -16.87 4.19 2.46
N ILE A 32 -17.88 4.68 3.16
CA ILE A 32 -18.36 4.13 4.43
C ILE A 32 -19.84 3.76 4.29
N GLU A 33 -20.18 2.53 4.68
CA GLU A 33 -21.56 2.04 4.71
C GLU A 33 -21.82 1.42 6.09
N ALA A 34 -22.70 2.01 6.88
CA ALA A 34 -23.04 1.48 8.20
C ALA A 34 -24.19 0.49 8.12
N ASP A 35 -24.10 -0.61 8.86
CA ASP A 35 -25.13 -1.65 8.91
C ASP A 35 -26.41 -1.14 9.60
N GLN A 36 -26.27 -0.22 10.56
CA GLN A 36 -27.36 0.43 11.29
C GLN A 36 -27.09 1.94 11.40
N THR A 37 -27.58 2.69 10.43
CA THR A 37 -27.34 4.13 10.31
C THR A 37 -27.77 4.92 11.57
N GLU A 38 -28.95 4.61 12.13
CA GLU A 38 -29.46 5.32 13.30
C GLU A 38 -28.64 5.11 14.59
N ARG A 39 -27.94 3.97 14.69
CA ARG A 39 -27.12 3.62 15.85
C ARG A 39 -25.63 3.83 15.60
N PHE A 40 -25.28 4.25 14.40
CA PHE A 40 -23.87 4.44 14.08
C PHE A 40 -23.21 5.47 14.98
N SER A 41 -22.09 5.10 15.53
CA SER A 41 -21.18 6.03 16.21
C SER A 41 -19.74 5.64 15.92
N ALA A 42 -18.89 6.65 15.77
CA ALA A 42 -17.49 6.44 15.49
C ALA A 42 -16.64 7.58 16.08
N ARG A 43 -15.43 7.23 16.47
CA ARG A 43 -14.41 8.17 16.96
C ARG A 43 -13.07 7.85 16.33
N MET A 44 -12.31 8.89 16.03
CA MET A 44 -10.94 8.77 15.57
C MET A 44 -10.03 9.67 16.41
N TRP A 45 -8.98 9.08 16.91
CA TRP A 45 -7.85 9.78 17.52
C TRP A 45 -6.64 9.62 16.62
N GLY A 46 -5.84 10.66 16.51
CA GLY A 46 -4.63 10.61 15.71
C GLY A 46 -3.51 11.47 16.27
N ASP A 47 -2.30 11.09 15.91
CA ASP A 47 -1.10 11.85 16.14
C ASP A 47 0.02 11.41 15.18
N TRP A 48 1.06 12.23 15.09
CA TRP A 48 2.19 11.96 14.20
C TRP A 48 3.49 11.97 15.00
N MET A 49 4.42 11.10 14.62
CA MET A 49 5.77 11.03 15.15
C MET A 49 6.75 10.95 13.98
N SER A 50 7.43 12.05 13.70
CA SER A 50 8.45 12.17 12.61
C SER A 50 8.00 11.52 11.28
N GLY A 51 6.76 11.84 10.83
CA GLY A 51 6.21 11.34 9.57
C GLY A 51 5.51 9.97 9.64
N VAL A 52 5.55 9.28 10.78
CA VAL A 52 4.75 8.09 11.05
C VAL A 52 3.47 8.50 11.76
N GLY A 53 2.32 8.16 11.18
CA GLY A 53 1.01 8.45 11.76
C GLY A 53 0.51 7.31 12.63
N PHE A 54 -0.07 7.67 13.79
CA PHE A 54 -0.79 6.73 14.65
C PHE A 54 -2.24 7.16 14.72
N PHE A 55 -3.14 6.26 14.33
CA PHE A 55 -4.58 6.52 14.34
C PHE A 55 -5.30 5.38 15.07
N ARG A 56 -6.14 5.72 16.02
CA ARG A 56 -7.05 4.78 16.67
C ARG A 56 -8.46 5.09 16.21
N ILE A 57 -9.15 4.08 15.74
CA ILE A 57 -10.54 4.17 15.28
C ILE A 57 -11.37 3.20 16.10
N ALA A 58 -12.40 3.72 16.77
CA ALA A 58 -13.44 2.93 17.40
C ALA A 58 -14.78 3.28 16.75
N ALA A 59 -15.49 2.28 16.22
CA ALA A 59 -16.73 2.50 15.51
C ALA A 59 -17.69 1.31 15.66
N GLU A 60 -18.95 1.59 15.43
CA GLU A 60 -20.00 0.57 15.27
C GLU A 60 -19.81 -0.21 13.96
N SER A 61 -20.54 -1.32 13.82
CA SER A 61 -20.55 -2.17 12.64
C SER A 61 -20.69 -1.38 11.34
N ASN A 62 -19.73 -1.55 10.44
CA ASN A 62 -19.73 -0.87 9.14
C ASN A 62 -18.81 -1.56 8.12
N THR A 63 -19.00 -1.19 6.86
CA THR A 63 -18.12 -1.54 5.75
C THR A 63 -17.36 -0.31 5.28
N MET A 64 -16.05 -0.43 5.16
CA MET A 64 -15.13 0.59 4.63
C MET A 64 -14.61 0.11 3.29
N SER A 65 -14.75 0.92 2.25
CA SER A 65 -14.27 0.61 0.91
C SER A 65 -13.30 1.67 0.40
N ARG A 66 -12.23 1.24 -0.23
CA ARG A 66 -11.31 2.09 -0.98
C ARG A 66 -11.39 1.70 -2.44
N ARG A 67 -12.10 2.47 -3.23
CA ARG A 67 -12.30 2.23 -4.65
C ARG A 67 -11.29 3.01 -5.49
N ARG A 68 -11.16 2.68 -6.76
CA ARG A 68 -10.26 3.41 -7.68
C ARG A 68 -10.58 4.91 -7.78
N ALA A 69 -11.86 5.27 -7.65
CA ALA A 69 -12.28 6.68 -7.62
C ALA A 69 -11.74 7.40 -6.37
N ASP A 70 -11.77 6.73 -5.21
CA ASP A 70 -11.26 7.26 -3.95
C ASP A 70 -9.74 7.45 -4.00
N ILE A 71 -9.02 6.53 -4.65
CA ILE A 71 -7.57 6.63 -4.90
C ILE A 71 -7.25 7.82 -5.82
N ALA A 72 -8.04 7.99 -6.88
CA ALA A 72 -7.88 9.11 -7.82
C ALA A 72 -8.18 10.48 -7.19
N ALA A 73 -9.10 10.52 -6.21
CA ALA A 73 -9.42 11.73 -5.46
C ALA A 73 -8.32 12.14 -4.46
N GLY A 74 -7.54 11.18 -3.97
CA GLY A 74 -6.40 11.45 -3.09
C GLY A 74 -5.74 10.17 -2.61
N ASP A 75 -4.47 9.98 -2.96
CA ASP A 75 -3.65 8.86 -2.47
C ASP A 75 -2.49 9.40 -1.63
N PRO A 76 -2.46 9.09 -0.31
CA PRO A 76 -1.36 9.48 0.55
C PRO A 76 -0.07 8.68 0.30
N GLU A 77 -0.07 7.70 -0.61
CA GLU A 77 1.06 6.80 -0.89
C GLU A 77 1.65 6.16 0.38
N CYS A 78 0.78 5.61 1.21
CA CYS A 78 1.14 5.01 2.50
C CYS A 78 0.86 3.51 2.54
N LEU A 79 1.57 2.84 3.42
CA LEU A 79 1.17 1.54 3.95
C LEU A 79 0.61 1.73 5.37
N HIS A 80 -0.54 1.13 5.63
CA HIS A 80 -1.16 1.09 6.93
C HIS A 80 -0.94 -0.28 7.57
N PHE A 81 -0.54 -0.29 8.82
CA PHE A 81 -0.42 -1.50 9.63
C PHE A 81 -1.46 -1.43 10.73
N SER A 82 -2.47 -2.27 10.61
CA SER A 82 -3.59 -2.31 11.55
C SER A 82 -3.33 -3.34 12.64
N VAL A 83 -3.55 -2.97 13.89
CA VAL A 83 -3.60 -3.85 15.05
C VAL A 83 -5.04 -3.84 15.55
N LEU A 84 -5.75 -4.95 15.44
CA LEU A 84 -7.11 -5.03 15.98
C LEU A 84 -7.06 -5.12 17.51
N LEU A 85 -7.72 -4.19 18.18
CA LEU A 85 -7.76 -4.12 19.65
C LEU A 85 -9.03 -4.79 20.20
N ARG A 86 -10.15 -4.67 19.48
CA ARG A 86 -11.46 -5.22 19.86
C ARG A 86 -12.29 -5.53 18.62
N GLY A 87 -13.20 -6.51 18.73
CA GLY A 87 -14.12 -6.91 17.67
C GLY A 87 -13.52 -7.89 16.68
N VAL A 88 -14.13 -7.99 15.51
CA VAL A 88 -13.68 -8.76 14.36
C VAL A 88 -13.59 -7.83 13.17
N LEU A 89 -12.55 -7.99 12.35
CA LEU A 89 -12.39 -7.21 11.13
C LEU A 89 -12.05 -8.15 9.96
N ASP A 90 -12.94 -8.21 8.98
CA ASP A 90 -12.70 -8.87 7.71
C ASP A 90 -12.08 -7.87 6.74
N GLY A 91 -11.00 -8.25 6.08
CA GLY A 91 -10.30 -7.38 5.14
C GLY A 91 -10.07 -8.09 3.81
N ALA A 92 -10.14 -7.32 2.72
CA ALA A 92 -9.81 -7.78 1.38
C ALA A 92 -8.99 -6.74 0.64
N GLN A 93 -7.88 -7.16 0.04
CA GLN A 93 -7.10 -6.33 -0.86
C GLN A 93 -6.46 -7.20 -1.94
N GLU A 94 -6.52 -6.79 -3.20
CA GLU A 94 -6.15 -7.58 -4.37
C GLU A 94 -6.92 -8.92 -4.38
N ASN A 95 -6.23 -10.04 -4.39
CA ASN A 95 -6.83 -11.38 -4.40
C ASN A 95 -6.70 -12.09 -3.04
N ARG A 96 -6.51 -11.35 -1.96
CA ARG A 96 -6.33 -11.88 -0.60
C ARG A 96 -7.43 -11.39 0.32
N THR A 97 -7.79 -12.25 1.23
CA THR A 97 -8.74 -11.95 2.31
C THR A 97 -8.09 -12.29 3.65
N VAL A 98 -8.45 -11.54 4.68
CA VAL A 98 -7.96 -11.74 6.03
C VAL A 98 -9.09 -11.55 7.03
N VAL A 99 -9.11 -12.37 8.07
CA VAL A 99 -9.97 -12.19 9.24
C VAL A 99 -9.08 -11.93 10.43
N LEU A 100 -9.27 -10.79 11.07
CA LEU A 100 -8.52 -10.39 12.26
C LEU A 100 -9.35 -10.59 13.52
N ARG A 101 -8.66 -10.99 14.59
CA ARG A 101 -9.14 -11.05 15.96
C ARG A 101 -8.29 -10.13 16.85
N PRO A 102 -8.72 -9.79 18.07
CA PRO A 102 -7.94 -8.92 18.95
C PRO A 102 -6.49 -9.39 19.13
N GLY A 103 -5.57 -8.46 18.89
CA GLY A 103 -4.12 -8.70 18.86
C GLY A 103 -3.54 -9.03 17.49
N ASP A 104 -4.35 -9.46 16.52
CA ASP A 104 -3.87 -9.71 15.16
C ASP A 104 -3.56 -8.40 14.42
N MET A 105 -2.68 -8.50 13.44
CA MET A 105 -2.26 -7.39 12.60
C MET A 105 -2.37 -7.75 11.13
N THR A 106 -2.50 -6.71 10.29
CA THR A 106 -2.41 -6.83 8.83
C THR A 106 -1.89 -5.54 8.22
N GLY A 107 -1.37 -5.63 7.00
CA GLY A 107 -1.03 -4.46 6.17
C GLY A 107 -2.12 -4.15 5.15
N TYR A 108 -2.19 -2.88 4.79
CA TYR A 108 -3.07 -2.33 3.77
C TYR A 108 -2.33 -1.26 2.97
N ASP A 109 -2.39 -1.33 1.63
CA ASP A 109 -1.80 -0.34 0.73
C ASP A 109 -2.86 0.66 0.26
N THR A 110 -2.68 1.95 0.57
CA THR A 110 -3.63 3.00 0.22
C THR A 110 -3.75 3.23 -1.29
N SER A 111 -2.75 2.85 -2.08
CA SER A 111 -2.73 3.00 -3.53
C SER A 111 -3.42 1.85 -4.28
N GLN A 112 -4.02 0.90 -3.56
CA GLN A 112 -4.73 -0.23 -4.13
C GLN A 112 -6.17 -0.30 -3.61
N PRO A 113 -7.15 -0.73 -4.42
CA PRO A 113 -8.49 -0.98 -3.93
C PRO A 113 -8.50 -1.97 -2.77
N ALA A 114 -9.36 -1.69 -1.78
CA ALA A 114 -9.52 -2.55 -0.61
C ALA A 114 -10.94 -2.46 -0.05
N MET A 115 -11.33 -3.48 0.71
CA MET A 115 -12.57 -3.50 1.46
C MET A 115 -12.30 -4.07 2.85
N PHE A 116 -12.91 -3.45 3.85
CA PHE A 116 -12.91 -3.92 5.23
C PHE A 116 -14.35 -3.93 5.74
N HIS A 117 -14.72 -4.99 6.43
CA HIS A 117 -16.02 -5.14 7.04
C HIS A 117 -15.85 -5.50 8.51
N ALA A 118 -16.49 -4.76 9.38
CA ALA A 118 -16.59 -5.06 10.80
C ALA A 118 -18.05 -5.44 11.12
N PRO A 119 -18.37 -6.72 11.35
CA PRO A 119 -19.74 -7.16 11.61
C PRO A 119 -20.27 -6.77 13.00
N GLU A 120 -19.40 -6.26 13.86
CA GLU A 120 -19.68 -5.83 15.22
C GLU A 120 -18.86 -4.58 15.59
N PRO A 121 -19.16 -3.88 16.70
CA PRO A 121 -18.35 -2.76 17.14
C PRO A 121 -16.88 -3.15 17.29
N PHE A 122 -15.99 -2.35 16.74
CA PHE A 122 -14.56 -2.62 16.70
C PHE A 122 -13.72 -1.46 17.21
N ASP A 123 -12.47 -1.78 17.53
CA ASP A 123 -11.42 -0.82 17.88
C ASP A 123 -10.12 -1.26 17.23
N VAL A 124 -9.49 -0.40 16.45
CA VAL A 124 -8.28 -0.68 15.71
C VAL A 124 -7.27 0.44 15.86
N LEU A 125 -6.02 0.07 16.08
CA LEU A 125 -4.89 0.98 15.97
C LEU A 125 -4.25 0.83 14.60
N ILE A 126 -4.02 1.93 13.91
CA ILE A 126 -3.40 1.98 12.59
C ILE A 126 -2.10 2.77 12.69
N VAL A 127 -1.01 2.15 12.27
CA VAL A 127 0.28 2.81 12.06
C VAL A 127 0.39 3.12 10.57
N LYS A 128 0.35 4.41 10.21
CA LYS A 128 0.41 4.92 8.84
C LYS A 128 1.85 5.29 8.49
N VAL A 129 2.43 4.60 7.53
CA VAL A 129 3.83 4.79 7.14
C VAL A 129 3.90 5.20 5.66
N PRO A 130 4.49 6.36 5.31
CA PRO A 130 4.73 6.73 3.93
C PRO A 130 5.60 5.68 3.22
N LYS A 131 5.26 5.31 1.98
CA LYS A 131 6.02 4.32 1.21
C LYS A 131 7.48 4.74 1.02
N VAL A 132 7.75 6.04 0.90
CA VAL A 132 9.11 6.58 0.79
C VAL A 132 9.96 6.22 2.01
N ALA A 133 9.40 6.22 3.22
CA ALA A 133 10.11 5.86 4.45
C ALA A 133 10.44 4.36 4.52
N LEU A 134 9.71 3.51 3.80
CA LEU A 134 9.98 2.07 3.69
C LEU A 134 11.09 1.75 2.68
N GLY A 135 11.43 2.71 1.79
CA GLY A 135 12.48 2.57 0.80
C GLY A 135 12.28 1.36 -0.12
N LYS A 136 13.35 0.59 -0.34
CA LYS A 136 13.31 -0.62 -1.20
C LYS A 136 12.33 -1.71 -0.75
N HIS A 137 11.87 -1.66 0.50
CA HIS A 137 10.94 -2.65 1.05
C HIS A 137 9.48 -2.32 0.75
N ALA A 138 9.15 -1.10 0.32
CA ALA A 138 7.77 -0.67 0.08
C ALA A 138 7.02 -1.61 -0.88
N SER A 139 7.64 -1.97 -2.01
CA SER A 139 7.04 -2.86 -3.00
C SER A 139 6.78 -4.28 -2.48
N THR A 140 7.69 -4.81 -1.64
CA THR A 140 7.51 -6.12 -1.02
C THR A 140 6.38 -6.10 0.00
N LEU A 141 6.32 -5.07 0.83
CA LEU A 141 5.27 -4.93 1.84
C LEU A 141 3.90 -4.71 1.19
N SER A 142 3.81 -3.91 0.12
CA SER A 142 2.57 -3.72 -0.66
C SER A 142 2.00 -5.03 -1.19
N ARG A 143 2.85 -6.01 -1.51
CA ARG A 143 2.44 -7.34 -1.95
C ARG A 143 2.04 -8.30 -0.84
N LEU A 144 2.29 -7.98 0.40
CA LEU A 144 1.95 -8.79 1.58
C LEU A 144 0.79 -8.19 2.37
N THR A 145 -0.02 -7.33 1.75
CA THR A 145 -1.24 -6.77 2.33
C THR A 145 -2.35 -7.81 2.43
N ALA A 146 -3.31 -7.61 3.32
CA ALA A 146 -4.37 -8.56 3.63
C ALA A 146 -3.85 -9.96 4.01
N VAL A 147 -2.71 -10.02 4.70
CA VAL A 147 -2.15 -11.23 5.30
C VAL A 147 -2.23 -11.12 6.82
N ARG A 148 -2.76 -12.14 7.48
CA ARG A 148 -2.85 -12.16 8.94
C ARG A 148 -1.48 -12.36 9.57
N ILE A 149 -1.11 -11.46 10.45
CA ILE A 149 0.03 -11.58 11.35
C ILE A 149 -0.55 -11.87 12.73
N ALA A 150 -0.47 -13.13 13.16
CA ALA A 150 -1.06 -13.56 14.44
C ALA A 150 -0.30 -12.93 15.61
N GLY A 151 -1.01 -12.15 16.45
CA GLY A 151 -0.45 -11.39 17.56
C GLY A 151 -0.43 -12.14 18.89
N ASP A 152 -0.59 -13.46 18.90
CA ASP A 152 -0.71 -14.29 20.10
C ASP A 152 0.64 -14.63 20.75
N ARG A 153 1.74 -14.61 19.98
CA ARG A 153 3.09 -15.02 20.42
C ARG A 153 4.22 -14.37 19.64
N GLY A 154 5.44 -14.53 20.15
CA GLY A 154 6.67 -14.14 19.48
C GLY A 154 6.78 -12.65 19.18
N LEU A 155 7.50 -12.32 18.10
CA LEU A 155 7.73 -10.95 17.66
C LEU A 155 6.43 -10.20 17.34
N PRO A 156 5.41 -10.77 16.67
CA PRO A 156 4.16 -10.07 16.43
C PRO A 156 3.47 -9.57 17.71
N ARG A 157 3.45 -10.39 18.77
CA ARG A 157 2.87 -9.97 20.06
C ARG A 157 3.62 -8.79 20.69
N LEU A 158 4.94 -8.80 20.60
CA LEU A 158 5.77 -7.70 21.09
C LEU A 158 5.56 -6.44 20.26
N ALA A 159 5.47 -6.59 18.93
CA ALA A 159 5.24 -5.49 18.02
C ALA A 159 3.87 -4.81 18.25
N ALA A 160 2.80 -5.59 18.41
CA ALA A 160 1.48 -5.05 18.72
C ALA A 160 1.50 -4.22 20.01
N ARG A 161 2.16 -4.74 21.06
CA ARG A 161 2.33 -4.01 22.33
C ARG A 161 3.17 -2.75 22.17
N PHE A 162 4.24 -2.82 21.40
CA PHE A 162 5.09 -1.67 21.11
C PHE A 162 4.33 -0.57 20.38
N PHE A 163 3.55 -0.90 19.35
CA PHE A 163 2.73 0.08 18.63
C PHE A 163 1.65 0.70 19.55
N CYS A 164 1.00 -0.11 20.38
CA CYS A 164 0.04 0.41 21.37
C CYS A 164 0.72 1.29 22.42
N GLY A 165 1.93 0.92 22.89
CA GLY A 165 2.72 1.72 23.81
C GLY A 165 3.15 3.05 23.20
N ALA A 166 3.62 3.06 21.95
CA ALA A 166 3.98 4.28 21.23
C ALA A 166 2.76 5.21 21.04
N ALA A 167 1.61 4.66 20.68
CA ALA A 167 0.36 5.41 20.57
C ALA A 167 -0.07 6.01 21.93
N ALA A 168 0.06 5.26 23.03
CA ALA A 168 -0.25 5.74 24.37
C ALA A 168 0.71 6.86 24.80
N GLY A 169 2.03 6.69 24.59
CA GLY A 169 3.04 7.68 24.91
C GLY A 169 2.89 8.99 24.13
N LEU A 170 2.42 8.92 22.86
CA LEU A 170 2.03 10.11 22.11
C LEU A 170 0.77 10.77 22.69
N ALA A 171 -0.16 9.98 23.24
CA ALA A 171 -1.40 10.50 23.82
C ALA A 171 -1.18 11.25 25.14
N ASP A 172 -0.30 10.74 26.01
CA ASP A 172 0.01 11.31 27.32
C ASP A 172 1.22 12.27 27.31
N GLY A 173 1.88 12.42 26.15
CA GLY A 173 3.02 13.32 25.95
C GLY A 173 4.36 12.80 26.48
N THR A 174 4.44 11.52 26.87
CA THR A 174 5.71 10.89 27.29
C THR A 174 6.62 10.58 26.11
N ILE A 175 6.06 10.51 24.88
CA ILE A 175 6.80 10.39 23.62
C ILE A 175 6.64 11.70 22.84
N ALA A 176 7.76 12.24 22.38
CA ALA A 176 7.80 13.48 21.62
C ALA A 176 7.38 13.23 20.15
N ARG A 177 6.60 14.18 19.58
CA ARG A 177 6.17 14.10 18.16
C ARG A 177 7.30 14.20 17.14
N ASN A 178 8.43 14.72 17.53
CA ASN A 178 9.63 14.83 16.68
C ASN A 178 10.69 13.76 16.99
N ASP A 179 10.32 12.68 17.69
CA ASP A 179 11.22 11.57 17.98
C ASP A 179 11.46 10.75 16.72
N THR A 180 12.54 11.07 16.02
CA THR A 180 12.93 10.43 14.76
C THR A 180 13.46 9.02 14.99
N GLU A 181 14.22 8.81 16.06
CA GLU A 181 14.81 7.51 16.38
C GLU A 181 13.73 6.46 16.66
N LEU A 182 12.74 6.83 17.46
CA LEU A 182 11.61 5.95 17.74
C LEU A 182 10.76 5.68 16.50
N ALA A 183 10.58 6.68 15.63
CA ALA A 183 9.89 6.50 14.35
C ALA A 183 10.61 5.50 13.43
N GLU A 184 11.94 5.55 13.36
CA GLU A 184 12.76 4.58 12.63
C GLU A 184 12.62 3.18 13.22
N HIS A 185 12.61 3.02 14.54
CA HIS A 185 12.37 1.73 15.19
C HIS A 185 10.99 1.15 14.87
N VAL A 186 9.95 1.99 14.79
CA VAL A 186 8.60 1.56 14.34
C VAL A 186 8.67 0.99 12.93
N ILE A 187 9.32 1.73 12.01
CA ILE A 187 9.46 1.31 10.60
C ILE A 187 10.27 0.01 10.49
N ASP A 188 11.37 -0.11 11.23
CA ASP A 188 12.22 -1.30 11.21
C ASP A 188 11.50 -2.53 11.80
N LEU A 189 10.70 -2.34 12.84
CA LEU A 189 9.89 -3.41 13.40
C LEU A 189 8.83 -3.91 12.41
N ILE A 190 8.19 -2.99 11.67
CA ILE A 190 7.28 -3.33 10.58
C ILE A 190 8.01 -4.13 9.49
N ARG A 191 9.16 -3.66 9.03
CA ARG A 191 9.99 -4.37 8.06
C ARG A 191 10.32 -5.78 8.53
N ARG A 192 10.70 -5.93 9.79
CA ARG A 192 11.06 -7.23 10.39
C ARG A 192 9.89 -8.19 10.45
N LEU A 193 8.70 -7.73 10.83
CA LEU A 193 7.49 -8.56 10.82
C LEU A 193 7.24 -9.17 9.44
N TYR A 194 7.47 -8.41 8.38
CA TYR A 194 7.25 -8.89 7.01
C TYR A 194 8.39 -9.73 6.46
N VAL A 195 9.63 -9.51 6.89
CA VAL A 195 10.75 -10.43 6.60
C VAL A 195 10.48 -11.81 7.21
N ASP A 196 9.97 -11.85 8.43
CA ASP A 196 9.64 -13.12 9.11
C ASP A 196 8.42 -13.80 8.46
N LEU A 197 7.44 -13.04 7.97
CA LEU A 197 6.35 -13.57 7.11
C LEU A 197 6.90 -14.17 5.81
N GLY A 198 7.80 -13.46 5.14
CA GLY A 198 8.47 -13.93 3.92
C GLY A 198 9.41 -15.12 4.18
N ALA A 199 10.06 -15.17 5.35
CA ALA A 199 10.96 -16.27 5.75
C ALA A 199 10.20 -17.50 6.26
N SER A 200 9.03 -17.32 6.88
CA SER A 200 8.12 -18.42 7.24
C SER A 200 7.47 -19.05 5.99
N SER A 201 7.49 -18.32 4.90
CA SER A 201 7.32 -18.81 3.54
C SER A 201 8.68 -19.27 3.01
N GLN A 202 9.31 -20.29 3.64
CA GLN A 202 10.42 -21.00 2.99
C GLN A 202 10.04 -21.31 1.54
N PRO A 203 11.00 -21.40 0.58
CA PRO A 203 10.71 -21.70 -0.80
C PRO A 203 10.20 -23.15 -0.92
N ALA A 204 9.07 -23.42 -0.32
CA ALA A 204 8.22 -24.50 -0.71
C ALA A 204 7.92 -24.27 -2.19
N ARG A 205 7.96 -25.31 -3.00
CA ARG A 205 7.46 -25.26 -4.36
C ARG A 205 6.14 -24.49 -4.35
N PRO A 206 5.94 -23.47 -5.20
CA PRO A 206 4.76 -22.64 -5.15
C PRO A 206 3.51 -23.52 -5.11
N HIS A 207 2.79 -23.49 -4.00
CA HIS A 207 1.64 -24.37 -3.77
C HIS A 207 0.43 -23.86 -4.53
N SER A 208 0.49 -22.60 -5.02
CA SER A 208 -0.54 -22.03 -5.87
C SER A 208 0.05 -21.29 -7.08
N ARG A 209 -0.73 -21.23 -8.14
CA ARG A 209 -0.39 -20.46 -9.36
C ARG A 209 -0.31 -18.96 -9.08
N ALA A 210 -1.12 -18.46 -8.15
CA ALA A 210 -1.11 -17.06 -7.74
C ALA A 210 0.23 -16.67 -7.08
N GLU A 211 0.75 -17.51 -6.19
CA GLU A 211 2.06 -17.31 -5.57
C GLU A 211 3.20 -17.31 -6.59
N LEU A 212 3.11 -18.18 -7.59
CA LEU A 212 4.08 -18.23 -8.67
C LEU A 212 4.04 -16.96 -9.53
N LEU A 213 2.84 -16.46 -9.82
CA LEU A 213 2.67 -15.20 -10.56
C LEU A 213 3.30 -14.03 -9.79
N LEU A 214 3.05 -13.95 -8.49
CA LEU A 214 3.64 -12.93 -7.62
C LEU A 214 5.16 -13.00 -7.63
N ARG A 215 5.76 -14.18 -7.44
CA ARG A 215 7.22 -14.35 -7.50
C ARG A 215 7.80 -13.92 -8.84
N ALA A 216 7.12 -14.25 -9.93
CA ALA A 216 7.54 -13.85 -11.27
C ALA A 216 7.46 -12.32 -11.45
N GLN A 217 6.41 -11.69 -10.95
CA GLN A 217 6.26 -10.23 -10.96
C GLN A 217 7.33 -9.55 -10.10
N ASP A 218 7.64 -10.10 -8.92
CA ASP A 218 8.71 -9.62 -8.04
C ASP A 218 10.08 -9.65 -8.71
N TYR A 219 10.37 -10.77 -9.37
CA TYR A 219 11.62 -10.90 -10.12
C TYR A 219 11.69 -9.90 -11.28
N ILE A 220 10.58 -9.69 -12.00
CA ILE A 220 10.49 -8.67 -13.06
C ILE A 220 10.82 -7.30 -12.47
N GLU A 221 10.14 -6.88 -11.40
CA GLU A 221 10.36 -5.57 -10.77
C GLU A 221 11.82 -5.37 -10.30
N ALA A 222 12.41 -6.40 -9.69
CA ALA A 222 13.78 -6.34 -9.19
C ALA A 222 14.83 -6.25 -10.33
N THR A 223 14.48 -6.69 -11.55
CA THR A 223 15.42 -6.81 -12.67
C THR A 223 15.06 -5.96 -13.89
N LEU A 224 14.12 -5.00 -13.76
CA LEU A 224 13.64 -4.16 -14.87
C LEU A 224 14.75 -3.38 -15.60
N SER A 225 15.82 -3.02 -14.89
CA SER A 225 16.97 -2.30 -15.43
C SER A 225 17.84 -3.16 -16.37
N ASP A 226 17.75 -4.49 -16.30
CA ASP A 226 18.47 -5.37 -17.20
C ASP A 226 17.81 -5.39 -18.58
N PRO A 227 18.45 -4.85 -19.65
CA PRO A 227 17.89 -4.89 -21.01
C PRO A 227 17.67 -6.32 -21.54
N GLY A 228 18.43 -7.29 -21.02
CA GLY A 228 18.37 -8.71 -21.38
C GLY A 228 17.26 -9.49 -20.68
N LEU A 229 16.53 -8.87 -19.75
CA LEU A 229 15.43 -9.55 -19.04
C LEU A 229 14.43 -10.17 -20.02
N ASN A 230 14.24 -11.49 -19.89
CA ASN A 230 13.40 -12.29 -20.76
C ASN A 230 12.64 -13.38 -19.96
N PRO A 231 11.61 -14.02 -20.56
CA PRO A 231 10.81 -15.04 -19.88
C PRO A 231 11.62 -16.24 -19.37
N GLU A 232 12.74 -16.58 -20.01
CA GLU A 232 13.57 -17.72 -19.61
C GLU A 232 14.30 -17.45 -18.30
N GLN A 233 14.82 -16.23 -18.11
CA GLN A 233 15.44 -15.80 -16.85
C GLN A 233 14.44 -15.81 -15.69
N ILE A 234 13.22 -15.31 -15.93
CA ILE A 234 12.15 -15.31 -14.94
C ILE A 234 11.75 -16.74 -14.57
N ALA A 235 11.55 -17.60 -15.57
CA ALA A 235 11.20 -19.01 -15.36
C ALA A 235 12.27 -19.74 -14.52
N ARG A 236 13.56 -19.50 -14.83
CA ARG A 236 14.70 -20.06 -14.10
C ARG A 236 14.71 -19.58 -12.65
N ALA A 237 14.51 -18.27 -12.41
CA ALA A 237 14.44 -17.70 -11.07
C ALA A 237 13.26 -18.24 -10.26
N CYS A 238 12.15 -18.58 -10.92
CA CYS A 238 10.99 -19.20 -10.30
C CYS A 238 11.06 -20.74 -10.20
N PHE A 239 12.15 -21.37 -10.69
CA PHE A 239 12.32 -22.84 -10.74
C PHE A 239 11.22 -23.59 -11.51
N ILE A 240 10.77 -23.01 -12.62
CA ILE A 240 9.74 -23.58 -13.52
C ILE A 240 10.19 -23.55 -14.98
N SER A 241 9.42 -24.22 -15.85
CA SER A 241 9.63 -24.10 -17.30
C SER A 241 9.02 -22.80 -17.83
N THR A 242 9.62 -22.23 -18.89
CA THR A 242 9.11 -21.04 -19.59
C THR A 242 7.67 -21.26 -20.09
N ARG A 243 7.35 -22.46 -20.57
CA ARG A 243 5.98 -22.84 -20.99
C ARG A 243 4.98 -22.74 -19.83
N TYR A 244 5.39 -23.16 -18.63
CA TYR A 244 4.52 -23.07 -17.46
C TYR A 244 4.35 -21.63 -16.99
N LEU A 245 5.42 -20.82 -17.06
CA LEU A 245 5.35 -19.38 -16.78
C LEU A 245 4.33 -18.69 -17.69
N HIS A 246 4.40 -18.88 -19.00
CA HIS A 246 3.44 -18.33 -19.96
C HIS A 246 2.00 -18.71 -19.60
N ARG A 247 1.76 -20.00 -19.32
CA ARG A 247 0.42 -20.49 -18.94
C ARG A 247 -0.12 -19.81 -17.68
N VAL A 248 0.73 -19.54 -16.68
CA VAL A 248 0.35 -18.85 -15.45
C VAL A 248 -0.09 -17.41 -15.73
N PHE A 249 0.64 -16.69 -16.59
CA PHE A 249 0.30 -15.33 -16.98
C PHE A 249 -0.97 -15.28 -17.86
N GLU A 250 -1.10 -16.16 -18.84
CA GLU A 250 -2.26 -16.25 -19.74
C GLU A 250 -3.57 -16.47 -19.00
N GLN A 251 -3.57 -17.26 -17.94
CA GLN A 251 -4.77 -17.49 -17.10
C GLN A 251 -5.28 -16.24 -16.37
N GLN A 252 -4.43 -15.23 -16.25
CA GLN A 252 -4.78 -13.91 -15.72
C GLN A 252 -5.01 -12.87 -16.84
N GLY A 253 -5.09 -13.33 -18.09
CA GLY A 253 -5.20 -12.44 -19.24
C GLY A 253 -3.95 -11.61 -19.52
N LEU A 254 -2.79 -12.02 -18.98
CA LEU A 254 -1.53 -11.32 -19.06
C LEU A 254 -0.56 -12.03 -20.02
N SER A 255 0.42 -11.30 -20.53
CA SER A 255 1.58 -11.84 -21.23
C SER A 255 2.85 -11.43 -20.49
N VAL A 256 3.76 -12.37 -20.25
CA VAL A 256 5.03 -12.11 -19.56
C VAL A 256 5.79 -10.93 -20.18
N CYS A 257 5.94 -10.95 -21.53
CA CYS A 257 6.62 -9.88 -22.25
C CYS A 257 5.90 -8.53 -22.13
N ASN A 258 4.57 -8.54 -22.12
CA ASN A 258 3.79 -7.32 -21.94
C ASN A 258 3.90 -6.80 -20.50
N SER A 259 3.93 -7.67 -19.51
CA SER A 259 4.14 -7.28 -18.10
C SER A 259 5.50 -6.61 -17.90
N ILE A 260 6.59 -7.16 -18.45
CA ILE A 260 7.91 -6.52 -18.43
C ILE A 260 7.86 -5.13 -19.10
N ARG A 261 7.23 -5.05 -20.27
CA ARG A 261 7.12 -3.80 -21.04
C ARG A 261 6.36 -2.74 -20.27
N THR A 262 5.20 -3.08 -19.73
CA THR A 262 4.35 -2.16 -18.97
C THR A 262 5.07 -1.67 -17.73
N ALA A 263 5.69 -2.56 -16.95
CA ALA A 263 6.45 -2.20 -15.77
C ALA A 263 7.61 -1.23 -16.09
N ARG A 264 8.37 -1.48 -17.16
CA ARG A 264 9.43 -0.56 -17.63
C ARG A 264 8.89 0.83 -18.01
N LEU A 265 7.77 0.87 -18.73
CA LEU A 265 7.14 2.12 -19.14
C LEU A 265 6.59 2.90 -17.93
N ASP A 266 6.03 2.22 -16.94
CA ASP A 266 5.55 2.85 -15.71
C ASP A 266 6.69 3.45 -14.90
N ARG A 267 7.84 2.78 -14.82
CA ARG A 267 9.06 3.33 -14.19
C ARG A 267 9.57 4.55 -14.95
N CYS A 268 9.62 4.50 -16.28
CA CYS A 268 9.98 5.65 -17.09
C CYS A 268 8.99 6.82 -16.88
N ARG A 269 7.70 6.54 -16.83
CA ARG A 269 6.66 7.54 -16.55
C ARG A 269 6.87 8.20 -15.19
N HIS A 270 7.13 7.40 -14.17
CA HIS A 270 7.41 7.91 -12.82
C HIS A 270 8.65 8.83 -12.80
N ASP A 271 9.76 8.40 -13.41
CA ASP A 271 10.99 9.20 -13.48
C ASP A 271 10.79 10.51 -14.29
N LEU A 272 9.96 10.48 -15.33
CA LEU A 272 9.62 11.69 -16.12
C LEU A 272 8.82 12.73 -15.32
N LEU A 273 8.08 12.31 -14.28
CA LEU A 273 7.34 13.18 -13.37
C LEU A 273 8.19 13.66 -12.19
N SER A 274 9.31 13.00 -11.91
CA SER A 274 10.14 13.31 -10.76
C SER A 274 10.96 14.58 -10.98
N PRO A 275 10.85 15.60 -10.09
CA PRO A 275 11.70 16.79 -10.15
C PRO A 275 13.20 16.47 -10.12
N ALA A 276 13.60 15.42 -9.39
CA ALA A 276 14.99 14.96 -9.29
C ALA A 276 15.54 14.42 -10.62
N MET A 277 14.67 14.11 -11.59
CA MET A 277 15.04 13.61 -12.92
C MET A 277 14.77 14.62 -14.04
N SER A 278 14.43 15.88 -13.71
CA SER A 278 14.11 16.94 -14.68
C SER A 278 15.21 17.17 -15.70
N ASP A 279 16.48 17.16 -15.24
CA ASP A 279 17.65 17.43 -16.07
C ASP A 279 18.18 16.21 -16.83
N GLN A 280 17.64 15.02 -16.52
CA GLN A 280 18.08 13.80 -17.20
C GLN A 280 17.51 13.70 -18.62
N PRO A 281 18.31 13.35 -19.62
CA PRO A 281 17.81 13.06 -20.96
C PRO A 281 16.78 11.93 -20.94
N ILE A 282 15.71 12.06 -21.73
CA ILE A 282 14.68 11.03 -21.84
C ILE A 282 15.25 9.66 -22.25
N SER A 283 16.28 9.69 -23.12
CA SER A 283 17.02 8.49 -23.53
C SER A 283 17.75 7.81 -22.36
N ALA A 284 18.30 8.58 -21.44
CA ALA A 284 18.97 8.06 -20.25
C ALA A 284 17.97 7.41 -19.29
N ILE A 285 16.78 8.03 -19.08
CA ILE A 285 15.70 7.44 -18.30
C ILE A 285 15.23 6.14 -18.90
N ALA A 286 15.00 6.10 -20.23
CA ALA A 286 14.59 4.88 -20.91
C ALA A 286 15.64 3.75 -20.80
N ALA A 287 16.92 4.09 -21.00
CA ALA A 287 18.03 3.14 -20.91
C ALA A 287 18.17 2.57 -19.48
N ARG A 288 18.01 3.40 -18.45
CA ARG A 288 18.00 2.99 -17.04
C ARG A 288 17.00 1.88 -16.73
N TRP A 289 15.86 1.90 -17.40
CA TRP A 289 14.79 0.92 -17.23
C TRP A 289 14.77 -0.14 -18.35
N GLY A 290 15.93 -0.46 -18.93
CA GLY A 290 16.09 -1.54 -19.88
C GLY A 290 15.48 -1.29 -21.26
N LEU A 291 15.28 -0.03 -21.65
CA LEU A 291 14.79 0.40 -22.96
C LEU A 291 15.81 1.30 -23.69
N PRO A 292 17.02 0.77 -24.01
CA PRO A 292 18.10 1.59 -24.57
C PRO A 292 17.82 2.06 -26.01
N ASN A 293 16.96 1.39 -26.76
CA ASN A 293 16.62 1.79 -28.13
C ASN A 293 15.55 2.90 -28.10
N GLN A 294 15.98 4.12 -28.41
CA GLN A 294 15.13 5.31 -28.34
C GLN A 294 13.93 5.27 -29.29
N ALA A 295 14.09 4.77 -30.49
CA ALA A 295 12.99 4.67 -31.47
C ALA A 295 11.93 3.65 -31.00
N HIS A 296 12.38 2.55 -30.41
CA HIS A 296 11.50 1.55 -29.81
C HIS A 296 10.77 2.10 -28.60
N PHE A 297 11.48 2.72 -27.67
CA PHE A 297 10.90 3.38 -26.51
C PHE A 297 9.83 4.39 -26.89
N SER A 298 10.11 5.29 -27.84
CA SER A 298 9.19 6.35 -28.26
C SER A 298 7.88 5.78 -28.79
N ARG A 299 7.94 4.70 -29.60
CA ARG A 299 6.74 4.01 -30.09
C ARG A 299 5.94 3.37 -28.97
N LEU A 300 6.62 2.66 -28.06
CA LEU A 300 5.98 2.00 -26.91
C LEU A 300 5.32 3.02 -25.98
N PHE A 301 6.02 4.09 -25.65
CA PHE A 301 5.52 5.13 -24.74
C PHE A 301 4.28 5.82 -25.34
N ARG A 302 4.33 6.19 -26.62
CA ARG A 302 3.19 6.81 -27.29
C ARG A 302 1.98 5.86 -27.40
N SER A 303 2.23 4.58 -27.64
CA SER A 303 1.16 3.57 -27.67
C SER A 303 0.51 3.37 -26.30
N ALA A 304 1.30 3.44 -25.23
CA ALA A 304 0.80 3.21 -23.87
C ALA A 304 0.08 4.43 -23.27
N TYR A 305 0.57 5.66 -23.54
CA TYR A 305 0.11 6.88 -22.88
C TYR A 305 -0.50 7.94 -23.83
N GLY A 306 -0.62 7.64 -25.10
CA GLY A 306 -1.29 8.50 -26.09
C GLY A 306 -0.47 9.73 -26.54
N CYS A 307 0.66 10.04 -25.88
CA CYS A 307 1.52 11.18 -26.20
C CYS A 307 3.00 10.78 -26.16
N SER A 308 3.89 11.63 -26.69
CA SER A 308 5.32 11.38 -26.60
C SER A 308 5.83 11.62 -25.16
N ALA A 309 6.92 10.94 -24.76
CA ALA A 309 7.55 11.16 -23.46
C ALA A 309 7.98 12.62 -23.25
N ARG A 310 8.32 13.35 -24.32
CA ARG A 310 8.66 14.78 -24.29
C ARG A 310 7.43 15.64 -23.97
N GLU A 311 6.31 15.37 -24.62
CA GLU A 311 5.04 16.05 -24.35
C GLU A 311 4.56 15.74 -22.93
N PHE A 312 4.67 14.50 -22.52
CA PHE A 312 4.30 14.05 -21.18
C PHE A 312 5.07 14.81 -20.09
N ARG A 313 6.42 14.86 -20.16
CA ARG A 313 7.27 15.64 -19.25
C ARG A 313 6.91 17.12 -19.23
N ARG A 314 6.75 17.71 -20.42
CA ARG A 314 6.41 19.15 -20.55
C ARG A 314 5.08 19.50 -19.92
N ASN A 315 4.09 18.63 -20.05
CA ASN A 315 2.75 18.83 -19.47
C ASN A 315 2.79 18.71 -17.94
N ALA A 316 3.58 17.79 -17.41
CA ALA A 316 3.79 17.63 -15.98
C ALA A 316 4.48 18.87 -15.35
N MET A 317 5.47 19.44 -16.02
CA MET A 317 6.17 20.66 -15.55
C MET A 317 5.31 21.94 -15.63
N ARG A 318 4.20 21.91 -16.37
CA ARG A 318 3.27 23.05 -16.48
C ARG A 318 2.20 23.06 -15.40
N TRP A 319 2.03 21.99 -14.65
CA TRP A 319 1.10 21.93 -13.55
C TRP A 319 1.84 22.24 -12.24
N GLU A 320 2.20 23.51 -12.04
CA GLU A 320 2.41 24.04 -10.70
C GLU A 320 1.02 24.16 -10.04
N PRO A 321 0.77 23.51 -8.89
CA PRO A 321 -0.40 23.85 -8.13
C PRO A 321 -0.20 25.28 -7.62
N THR A 322 -0.99 26.21 -8.14
CA THR A 322 -1.22 27.51 -7.50
C THR A 322 -1.80 27.22 -6.12
N LEU A 323 -0.95 27.24 -5.11
CA LEU A 323 -1.39 27.31 -3.72
C LEU A 323 -2.09 28.65 -3.52
N PRO A 324 -3.29 28.64 -2.92
CA PRO A 324 -3.96 29.88 -2.51
C PRO A 324 -3.27 30.53 -1.33
#